data_ed2025f4be0fa432e0b037574ab9ee67
#
_entry.id   ed2025f4be0fa432e0b037574ab9ee67
#
_cell.length_a   1.000
_cell.length_b   1.000
_cell.length_c   1.000
_cell.angle_alpha   90.00
_cell.angle_beta   90.00
_cell.angle_gamma   90.00
#
_symmetry.space_group_name_H-M   'P 1'
#
loop_
_entity.id
_entity.type
_entity.pdbx_description
1 polymer ?
#
loop_
_entity_poly.entity_id
_entity_poly.type
_entity_poly.pdbx_seq_one_letter_code
_entity_poly.pdbx_strand_id
1 'polypeptide(L)'
;GGVGRFSATELNKFLAGKTVRINAGVGDETQSISGNSSIKDIRTLFELTYLYFTNLRRDDQAFQSELNRMRSFLTNREASPNVSYNDSIAAIVYGNSPRVQPLKAASLDKVSYDRVLEIYKERFSNASNFKMIVMGNIDIAQLRPLLEQYIASLPSTGKKETFAKTYPDVRNCNETHRFEKKMKTPLARVTIFYTWDEPYTAKADLELDVFKRVLSIAYTDSVREEKGGVYGVKLQQSLNATSNPHALLKIAFDTDPDKYNMVMPIITKQIEHIANKGPEAVSLQKVK
;
A
#
# COMPACT_ATOMS: atom_id res chain seq x y z
N GLY A 1 -1.25 1.70 21.44
CA GLY A 1 -1.38 2.30 22.77
C GLY A 1 -2.62 1.86 23.51
N GLY A 2 -2.84 2.47 24.68
CA GLY A 2 -4.05 2.27 25.46
C GLY A 2 -5.18 3.19 25.02
N VAL A 3 -6.39 2.94 25.53
CA VAL A 3 -7.56 3.80 25.31
C VAL A 3 -8.35 3.95 26.62
N GLY A 4 -8.91 5.12 26.84
CA GLY A 4 -9.63 5.42 28.08
C GLY A 4 -8.77 5.16 29.32
N ARG A 5 -9.25 4.33 30.22
CA ARG A 5 -8.51 3.92 31.43
C ARG A 5 -7.55 2.73 31.21
N PHE A 6 -7.63 2.06 30.07
CA PHE A 6 -6.86 0.85 29.81
C PHE A 6 -5.52 1.17 29.17
N SER A 7 -4.43 0.61 29.70
CA SER A 7 -3.17 0.43 29.00
C SER A 7 -3.34 -0.58 27.85
N ALA A 8 -2.37 -0.69 26.96
CA ALA A 8 -2.42 -1.69 25.88
C ALA A 8 -2.58 -3.13 26.41
N THR A 9 -1.87 -3.46 27.49
CA THR A 9 -1.94 -4.78 28.13
C THR A 9 -3.29 -5.04 28.80
N GLU A 10 -3.83 -4.05 29.51
CA GLU A 10 -5.15 -4.16 30.15
C GLU A 10 -6.26 -4.26 29.10
N LEU A 11 -6.16 -3.50 28.01
CA LEU A 11 -7.12 -3.60 26.90
C LEU A 11 -7.11 -4.99 26.29
N ASN A 12 -5.94 -5.57 26.04
CA ASN A 12 -5.83 -6.94 25.51
C ASN A 12 -6.46 -7.97 26.47
N LYS A 13 -6.26 -7.82 27.77
CA LYS A 13 -6.90 -8.67 28.79
C LYS A 13 -8.43 -8.50 28.81
N PHE A 14 -8.92 -7.27 28.71
CA PHE A 14 -10.36 -6.97 28.66
C PHE A 14 -11.01 -7.55 27.42
N LEU A 15 -10.31 -7.59 26.29
CA LEU A 15 -10.79 -8.14 25.02
C LEU A 15 -10.57 -9.66 24.92
N ALA A 16 -9.91 -10.28 25.88
CA ALA A 16 -9.75 -11.74 25.88
C ALA A 16 -11.13 -12.42 25.94
N GLY A 17 -11.38 -13.32 25.01
CA GLY A 17 -12.69 -13.99 24.86
C GLY A 17 -13.75 -13.20 24.09
N LYS A 18 -13.44 -11.98 23.62
CA LYS A 18 -14.29 -11.20 22.70
C LYS A 18 -13.74 -11.28 21.28
N THR A 19 -14.66 -11.30 20.32
CA THR A 19 -14.29 -11.20 18.90
C THR A 19 -14.39 -9.74 18.46
N VAL A 20 -13.42 -8.93 18.86
CA VAL A 20 -13.33 -7.51 18.49
C VAL A 20 -11.92 -7.19 18.09
N ARG A 21 -11.77 -6.51 16.97
CA ARG A 21 -10.52 -5.90 16.53
C ARG A 21 -10.79 -4.49 16.07
N ILE A 22 -9.90 -3.57 16.39
CA ILE A 22 -9.94 -2.19 15.93
C ILE A 22 -8.52 -1.70 15.67
N ASN A 23 -8.36 -0.92 14.64
CA ASN A 23 -7.10 -0.31 14.27
C ASN A 23 -7.34 1.10 13.74
N ALA A 24 -6.49 2.04 14.12
CA ALA A 24 -6.42 3.38 13.55
C ALA A 24 -5.17 3.49 12.67
N GLY A 25 -5.31 4.14 11.52
CA GLY A 25 -4.22 4.34 10.57
C GLY A 25 -4.26 5.73 9.97
N VAL A 26 -3.08 6.28 9.74
CA VAL A 26 -2.85 7.49 8.97
C VAL A 26 -2.02 7.09 7.76
N GLY A 27 -2.62 7.21 6.59
CA GLY A 27 -1.96 6.97 5.30
C GLY A 27 -1.54 8.29 4.63
N ASP A 28 -1.09 8.18 3.40
CA ASP A 28 -0.59 9.33 2.63
C ASP A 28 -1.72 10.33 2.30
N GLU A 29 -2.92 9.83 2.04
CA GLU A 29 -4.07 10.64 1.58
C GLU A 29 -5.27 10.55 2.52
N THR A 30 -5.34 9.53 3.37
CA THR A 30 -6.51 9.27 4.20
C THR A 30 -6.13 8.85 5.61
N GLN A 31 -6.98 9.19 6.56
CA GLN A 31 -6.99 8.58 7.89
C GLN A 31 -8.21 7.66 8.02
N SER A 32 -8.05 6.58 8.75
CA SER A 32 -9.12 5.60 8.94
C SER A 32 -9.10 4.98 10.33
N ILE A 33 -10.30 4.65 10.83
CA ILE A 33 -10.47 3.68 11.90
C ILE A 33 -11.24 2.52 11.29
N SER A 34 -10.66 1.34 11.32
CA SER A 34 -11.27 0.11 10.83
C SER A 34 -11.39 -0.91 11.94
N GLY A 35 -12.47 -1.67 11.94
CA GLY A 35 -12.67 -2.70 12.95
C GLY A 35 -13.66 -3.77 12.51
N ASN A 36 -13.65 -4.87 13.21
CA ASN A 36 -14.61 -5.95 13.03
C ASN A 36 -14.95 -6.59 14.37
N SER A 37 -16.16 -7.13 14.46
CA SER A 37 -16.64 -7.86 15.62
C SER A 37 -17.63 -8.93 15.25
N SER A 38 -17.90 -9.86 16.18
CA SER A 38 -19.12 -10.64 16.16
C SER A 38 -20.34 -9.75 16.48
N ILE A 39 -21.56 -10.20 16.13
CA ILE A 39 -22.81 -9.50 16.51
C ILE A 39 -22.90 -9.34 18.02
N LYS A 40 -22.49 -10.36 18.77
CA LYS A 40 -22.48 -10.36 20.24
C LYS A 40 -21.62 -9.24 20.82
N ASP A 41 -20.51 -8.90 20.17
CA ASP A 41 -19.51 -7.98 20.68
C ASP A 41 -19.57 -6.61 19.97
N ILE A 42 -20.57 -6.35 19.14
CA ILE A 42 -20.69 -5.13 18.34
C ILE A 42 -20.68 -3.86 19.19
N ARG A 43 -21.33 -3.89 20.35
CA ARG A 43 -21.31 -2.78 21.31
C ARG A 43 -19.88 -2.43 21.70
N THR A 44 -19.06 -3.42 22.03
CA THR A 44 -17.65 -3.20 22.40
C THR A 44 -16.86 -2.57 21.25
N LEU A 45 -17.15 -2.94 19.98
CA LEU A 45 -16.53 -2.29 18.81
C LEU A 45 -16.89 -0.79 18.74
N PHE A 46 -18.15 -0.42 18.97
CA PHE A 46 -18.58 0.98 18.98
C PHE A 46 -18.00 1.77 20.15
N GLU A 47 -17.93 1.19 21.34
CA GLU A 47 -17.27 1.78 22.52
C GLU A 47 -15.79 2.07 22.25
N LEU A 48 -15.08 1.12 21.68
CA LEU A 48 -13.70 1.30 21.29
C LEU A 48 -13.54 2.35 20.18
N THR A 49 -14.40 2.35 19.16
CA THR A 49 -14.40 3.37 18.11
C THR A 49 -14.52 4.77 18.72
N TYR A 50 -15.45 4.96 19.63
CA TYR A 50 -15.62 6.21 20.36
C TYR A 50 -14.35 6.62 21.12
N LEU A 51 -13.74 5.70 21.86
CA LEU A 51 -12.52 5.96 22.63
C LEU A 51 -11.32 6.25 21.74
N TYR A 52 -11.20 5.64 20.57
CA TYR A 52 -10.15 5.94 19.60
C TYR A 52 -10.25 7.38 19.07
N PHE A 53 -11.45 7.94 18.94
CA PHE A 53 -11.63 9.35 18.59
C PHE A 53 -11.40 10.30 19.75
N THR A 54 -11.80 9.92 20.97
CA THR A 54 -11.95 10.88 22.07
C THR A 54 -10.94 10.75 23.18
N ASN A 55 -10.40 9.54 23.42
CA ASN A 55 -9.62 9.27 24.62
C ASN A 55 -8.51 8.24 24.37
N LEU A 56 -7.57 8.60 23.49
CA LEU A 56 -6.34 7.84 23.35
C LEU A 56 -5.46 8.03 24.60
N ARG A 57 -5.03 6.93 25.19
CA ARG A 57 -4.15 6.95 26.37
C ARG A 57 -2.70 6.83 25.96
N ARG A 58 -1.85 7.70 26.55
CA ARG A 58 -0.39 7.55 26.47
C ARG A 58 0.04 6.27 27.18
N ASP A 59 0.90 5.49 26.54
CA ASP A 59 1.45 4.24 27.06
C ASP A 59 2.90 4.11 26.59
N ASP A 60 3.80 4.68 27.39
CA ASP A 60 5.23 4.75 27.05
C ASP A 60 5.86 3.36 26.94
N GLN A 61 5.44 2.40 27.78
CA GLN A 61 5.94 1.03 27.73
C GLN A 61 5.54 0.32 26.43
N ALA A 62 4.28 0.45 26.02
CA ALA A 62 3.81 -0.12 24.76
C ALA A 62 4.51 0.54 23.57
N PHE A 63 4.74 1.85 23.60
CA PHE A 63 5.45 2.57 22.57
C PHE A 63 6.89 2.10 22.41
N GLN A 64 7.65 1.98 23.51
CA GLN A 64 9.02 1.48 23.50
C GLN A 64 9.11 0.03 23.00
N SER A 65 8.17 -0.81 23.42
CA SER A 65 8.09 -2.20 22.96
C SER A 65 7.86 -2.27 21.46
N GLU A 66 7.00 -1.41 20.92
CA GLU A 66 6.73 -1.33 19.49
C GLU A 66 7.94 -0.80 18.70
N LEU A 67 8.63 0.23 19.18
CA LEU A 67 9.86 0.73 18.57
C LEU A 67 10.95 -0.36 18.51
N ASN A 68 11.13 -1.12 19.58
CA ASN A 68 12.11 -2.20 19.62
C ASN A 68 11.76 -3.32 18.64
N ARG A 69 10.49 -3.70 18.58
CA ARG A 69 9.98 -4.68 17.61
C ARG A 69 10.20 -4.20 16.16
N MET A 70 9.86 -2.95 15.87
CA MET A 70 10.03 -2.33 14.56
C MET A 70 11.52 -2.24 14.18
N ARG A 71 12.38 -1.86 15.13
CA ARG A 71 13.83 -1.80 14.92
C ARG A 71 14.40 -3.16 14.51
N SER A 72 14.06 -4.22 15.24
CA SER A 72 14.49 -5.57 14.93
C SER A 72 14.00 -6.02 13.55
N PHE A 73 12.74 -5.73 13.23
CA PHE A 73 12.17 -6.02 11.91
C PHE A 73 12.92 -5.29 10.78
N LEU A 74 13.17 -3.99 10.93
CA LEU A 74 13.85 -3.17 9.92
C LEU A 74 15.31 -3.58 9.74
N THR A 75 16.02 -3.88 10.83
CA THR A 75 17.41 -4.36 10.76
C THR A 75 17.49 -5.67 9.96
N ASN A 76 16.60 -6.61 10.23
CA ASN A 76 16.55 -7.87 9.48
C ASN A 76 16.16 -7.66 8.01
N ARG A 77 15.22 -6.74 7.76
CA ARG A 77 14.80 -6.37 6.42
C ARG A 77 15.95 -5.79 5.60
N GLU A 78 16.72 -4.87 6.17
CA GLU A 78 17.84 -4.17 5.51
C GLU A 78 18.96 -5.15 5.08
N ALA A 79 19.09 -6.29 5.72
CA ALA A 79 20.03 -7.33 5.33
C ALA A 79 19.66 -8.04 4.01
N SER A 80 18.43 -7.90 3.53
CA SER A 80 17.95 -8.57 2.31
C SER A 80 18.38 -7.83 1.03
N PRO A 81 19.01 -8.51 0.05
CA PRO A 81 19.31 -7.93 -1.27
C PRO A 81 18.06 -7.41 -2.00
N ASN A 82 16.93 -8.09 -1.84
CA ASN A 82 15.65 -7.68 -2.45
C ASN A 82 15.18 -6.32 -1.94
N VAL A 83 15.41 -6.03 -0.67
CA VAL A 83 15.07 -4.73 -0.08
C VAL A 83 15.93 -3.63 -0.66
N SER A 84 17.25 -3.84 -0.75
CA SER A 84 18.16 -2.88 -1.40
C SER A 84 17.74 -2.58 -2.84
N TYR A 85 17.33 -3.59 -3.58
CA TYR A 85 16.82 -3.44 -4.94
C TYR A 85 15.57 -2.57 -4.99
N ASN A 86 14.57 -2.88 -4.16
CA ASN A 86 13.33 -2.11 -4.12
C ASN A 86 13.53 -0.67 -3.62
N ASP A 87 14.42 -0.46 -2.65
CA ASP A 87 14.76 0.86 -2.14
C ASP A 87 15.44 1.71 -3.25
N SER A 88 16.31 1.10 -4.06
CA SER A 88 16.92 1.76 -5.21
C SER A 88 15.89 2.13 -6.28
N ILE A 89 14.94 1.23 -6.57
CA ILE A 89 13.83 1.52 -7.48
C ILE A 89 13.02 2.73 -6.99
N ALA A 90 12.63 2.74 -5.71
CA ALA A 90 11.87 3.86 -5.16
C ALA A 90 12.62 5.19 -5.27
N ALA A 91 13.92 5.19 -4.97
CA ALA A 91 14.76 6.38 -5.12
C ALA A 91 14.84 6.88 -6.57
N ILE A 92 14.98 5.98 -7.54
CA ILE A 92 15.03 6.31 -8.96
C ILE A 92 13.69 6.85 -9.46
N VAL A 93 12.61 6.09 -9.22
CA VAL A 93 11.27 6.41 -9.74
C VAL A 93 10.74 7.72 -9.19
N TYR A 94 11.00 8.02 -7.92
CA TYR A 94 10.49 9.22 -7.25
C TYR A 94 11.55 10.30 -7.00
N GLY A 95 12.71 10.22 -7.66
CA GLY A 95 13.74 11.26 -7.58
C GLY A 95 14.26 11.54 -6.18
N ASN A 96 14.40 10.51 -5.35
CA ASN A 96 14.77 10.62 -3.94
C ASN A 96 13.83 11.50 -3.09
N SER A 97 12.57 11.60 -3.45
CA SER A 97 11.58 12.33 -2.67
C SER A 97 11.58 11.91 -1.20
N PRO A 98 11.63 12.83 -0.23
CA PRO A 98 11.63 12.48 1.20
C PRO A 98 10.34 11.77 1.64
N ARG A 99 9.24 11.88 0.86
CA ARG A 99 7.96 11.21 1.17
C ARG A 99 7.94 9.73 0.81
N VAL A 100 8.84 9.28 -0.04
CA VAL A 100 8.93 7.88 -0.52
C VAL A 100 10.23 7.21 -0.08
N GLN A 101 10.94 7.81 0.86
CA GLN A 101 12.14 7.20 1.40
C GLN A 101 11.79 5.92 2.17
N PRO A 102 12.52 4.83 1.96
CA PRO A 102 12.30 3.61 2.72
C PRO A 102 12.55 3.85 4.20
N LEU A 103 11.64 3.37 5.04
CA LEU A 103 11.85 3.40 6.48
C LEU A 103 13.02 2.49 6.86
N LYS A 104 14.01 3.03 7.55
CA LYS A 104 15.20 2.33 8.03
C LYS A 104 15.22 2.27 9.55
N ALA A 105 15.96 1.31 10.11
CA ALA A 105 16.11 1.19 11.57
C ALA A 105 16.61 2.49 12.21
N ALA A 106 17.58 3.18 11.57
CA ALA A 106 18.09 4.48 12.02
C ALA A 106 17.05 5.61 11.98
N SER A 107 16.00 5.50 11.15
CA SER A 107 14.92 6.50 11.11
C SER A 107 14.10 6.54 12.41
N LEU A 108 14.08 5.43 13.16
CA LEU A 108 13.35 5.31 14.41
C LEU A 108 13.95 6.17 15.55
N ASP A 109 15.22 6.54 15.45
CA ASP A 109 15.88 7.40 16.44
C ASP A 109 15.32 8.83 16.44
N LYS A 110 14.64 9.22 15.35
CA LYS A 110 14.01 10.54 15.19
C LYS A 110 12.52 10.55 15.58
N VAL A 111 11.95 9.41 15.97
CA VAL A 111 10.52 9.31 16.30
C VAL A 111 10.26 9.81 17.71
N SER A 112 9.49 10.87 17.82
CA SER A 112 9.01 11.41 19.10
C SER A 112 7.60 10.89 19.39
N TYR A 113 7.38 10.31 20.58
CA TYR A 113 6.04 9.86 20.97
C TYR A 113 5.06 11.01 21.14
N ASP A 114 5.54 12.15 21.66
CA ASP A 114 4.71 13.35 21.78
C ASP A 114 4.20 13.80 20.40
N ARG A 115 5.09 13.84 19.41
CA ARG A 115 4.70 14.21 18.04
C ARG A 115 3.73 13.20 17.41
N VAL A 116 3.90 11.92 17.69
CA VAL A 116 2.94 10.87 17.25
C VAL A 116 1.55 11.12 17.84
N LEU A 117 1.47 11.44 19.13
CA LEU A 117 0.20 11.73 19.81
C LEU A 117 -0.44 13.03 19.29
N GLU A 118 0.35 14.07 19.03
CA GLU A 118 -0.12 15.32 18.43
C GLU A 118 -0.74 15.08 17.04
N ILE A 119 -0.01 14.37 16.15
CA ILE A 119 -0.51 14.03 14.81
C ILE A 119 -1.80 13.21 14.92
N TYR A 120 -1.83 12.23 15.82
CA TYR A 120 -3.05 11.44 16.02
C TYR A 120 -4.23 12.34 16.41
N LYS A 121 -4.03 13.20 17.39
CA LYS A 121 -5.07 14.13 17.86
C LYS A 121 -5.51 15.08 16.73
N GLU A 122 -4.58 15.65 15.96
CA GLU A 122 -4.88 16.47 14.80
C GLU A 122 -5.77 15.75 13.79
N ARG A 123 -5.48 14.48 13.49
CA ARG A 123 -6.16 13.70 12.46
C ARG A 123 -7.52 13.15 12.89
N PHE A 124 -7.69 12.83 14.17
CA PHE A 124 -8.91 12.17 14.67
C PHE A 124 -9.80 13.05 15.57
N SER A 125 -9.46 14.32 15.81
CA SER A 125 -10.25 15.20 16.68
C SER A 125 -11.56 15.69 16.05
N ASN A 126 -11.75 15.56 14.75
CA ASN A 126 -12.92 16.07 14.03
C ASN A 126 -13.60 14.98 13.22
N ALA A 127 -14.66 14.39 13.76
CA ALA A 127 -15.40 13.33 13.11
C ALA A 127 -16.20 13.77 11.87
N SER A 128 -16.43 15.08 11.66
CA SER A 128 -17.19 15.57 10.49
C SER A 128 -16.50 15.31 9.15
N ASN A 129 -15.20 14.98 9.15
CA ASN A 129 -14.45 14.64 7.95
C ASN A 129 -14.46 13.14 7.61
N PHE A 130 -15.10 12.32 8.46
CA PHE A 130 -15.16 10.88 8.26
C PHE A 130 -16.47 10.43 7.62
N LYS A 131 -16.38 9.39 6.80
CA LYS A 131 -17.52 8.60 6.34
C LYS A 131 -17.46 7.24 7.02
N MET A 132 -18.57 6.82 7.64
CA MET A 132 -18.68 5.50 8.25
C MET A 132 -19.40 4.55 7.31
N ILE A 133 -18.83 3.38 7.11
CA ILE A 133 -19.45 2.27 6.37
C ILE A 133 -19.52 1.08 7.32
N VAL A 134 -20.70 0.51 7.48
CA VAL A 134 -20.93 -0.71 8.27
C VAL A 134 -21.44 -1.79 7.34
N MET A 135 -20.78 -2.95 7.34
CA MET A 135 -21.14 -4.08 6.49
C MET A 135 -21.25 -5.35 7.33
N GLY A 136 -22.27 -6.16 7.06
CA GLY A 136 -22.45 -7.44 7.73
C GLY A 136 -23.93 -7.84 7.85
N ASN A 137 -24.17 -8.94 8.55
CA ASN A 137 -25.52 -9.35 8.93
C ASN A 137 -25.97 -8.54 10.15
N ILE A 138 -26.56 -7.36 9.91
CA ILE A 138 -26.86 -6.37 10.93
C ILE A 138 -28.34 -6.03 10.90
N ASP A 139 -28.97 -6.11 12.07
CA ASP A 139 -30.30 -5.55 12.29
C ASP A 139 -30.19 -4.03 12.54
N ILE A 140 -30.83 -3.25 11.67
CA ILE A 140 -30.82 -1.78 11.75
C ILE A 140 -31.43 -1.29 13.06
N ALA A 141 -32.45 -1.94 13.59
CA ALA A 141 -33.07 -1.57 14.85
C ALA A 141 -32.14 -1.71 16.05
N GLN A 142 -31.23 -2.69 16.01
CA GLN A 142 -30.19 -2.88 17.03
C GLN A 142 -28.97 -1.97 16.80
N LEU A 143 -28.64 -1.66 15.55
CA LEU A 143 -27.51 -0.81 15.20
C LEU A 143 -27.76 0.67 15.50
N ARG A 144 -28.98 1.15 15.24
CA ARG A 144 -29.33 2.57 15.36
C ARG A 144 -29.02 3.18 16.74
N PRO A 145 -29.37 2.58 17.88
CA PRO A 145 -29.01 3.13 19.18
C PRO A 145 -27.48 3.22 19.41
N LEU A 146 -26.70 2.29 18.86
CA LEU A 146 -25.23 2.33 18.96
C LEU A 146 -24.65 3.45 18.12
N LEU A 147 -25.19 3.71 16.91
CA LEU A 147 -24.80 4.83 16.08
C LEU A 147 -25.14 6.16 16.76
N GLU A 148 -26.32 6.31 17.32
CA GLU A 148 -26.76 7.51 18.02
C GLU A 148 -25.89 7.78 19.27
N GLN A 149 -25.58 6.73 20.04
CA GLN A 149 -24.82 6.84 21.29
C GLN A 149 -23.34 7.11 21.04
N TYR A 150 -22.69 6.41 20.12
CA TYR A 150 -21.22 6.39 19.99
C TYR A 150 -20.71 7.16 18.78
N ILE A 151 -21.47 7.24 17.70
CA ILE A 151 -21.00 7.88 16.47
C ILE A 151 -21.55 9.30 16.35
N ALA A 152 -22.84 9.50 16.58
CA ALA A 152 -23.45 10.82 16.52
C ALA A 152 -22.94 11.76 17.63
N SER A 153 -22.43 11.20 18.73
CA SER A 153 -21.83 11.97 19.84
C SER A 153 -20.33 12.26 19.67
N LEU A 154 -19.70 11.83 18.56
CA LEU A 154 -18.29 12.12 18.31
C LEU A 154 -18.04 13.62 18.14
N PRO A 155 -16.88 14.13 18.61
CA PRO A 155 -16.57 15.55 18.46
C PRO A 155 -16.52 15.95 16.99
N SER A 156 -17.19 17.06 16.70
CA SER A 156 -17.24 17.62 15.36
C SER A 156 -17.08 19.14 15.43
N THR A 157 -16.18 19.67 14.63
CA THR A 157 -15.99 21.12 14.49
C THR A 157 -16.75 21.70 13.30
N GLY A 158 -17.34 20.86 12.45
CA GLY A 158 -17.94 21.28 11.18
C GLY A 158 -16.93 21.76 10.12
N LYS A 159 -15.66 21.89 10.49
CA LYS A 159 -14.59 22.33 9.57
C LYS A 159 -14.24 21.19 8.61
N LYS A 160 -14.39 21.44 7.30
CA LYS A 160 -13.95 20.51 6.26
C LYS A 160 -12.46 20.68 6.00
N GLU A 161 -11.75 19.59 5.95
CA GLU A 161 -10.37 19.56 5.48
C GLU A 161 -10.34 19.72 3.96
N THR A 162 -9.32 20.44 3.48
CA THR A 162 -9.03 20.55 2.05
C THR A 162 -7.85 19.65 1.72
N PHE A 163 -7.95 18.96 0.59
CA PHE A 163 -6.86 18.15 0.08
C PHE A 163 -5.80 19.06 -0.55
N ALA A 164 -4.55 18.88 -0.14
CA ALA A 164 -3.42 19.51 -0.82
C ALA A 164 -2.59 18.41 -1.53
N LYS A 165 -2.33 18.60 -2.83
CA LYS A 165 -1.46 17.70 -3.58
C LYS A 165 -0.04 17.76 -2.98
N THR A 166 0.33 16.74 -2.22
CA THR A 166 1.63 16.64 -1.58
C THR A 166 2.37 15.35 -1.95
N TYR A 167 1.80 14.56 -2.85
CA TYR A 167 2.37 13.30 -3.29
C TYR A 167 3.49 13.56 -4.30
N PRO A 168 4.63 12.86 -4.20
CA PRO A 168 5.69 13.00 -5.18
C PRO A 168 5.24 12.44 -6.52
N ASP A 169 5.50 13.18 -7.56
CA ASP A 169 5.26 12.73 -8.93
C ASP A 169 6.28 11.62 -9.30
N VAL A 170 5.83 10.65 -10.06
CA VAL A 170 6.73 9.73 -10.74
C VAL A 170 7.56 10.52 -11.75
N ARG A 171 8.86 10.30 -11.78
CA ARG A 171 9.74 11.00 -12.72
C ARG A 171 9.38 10.62 -14.16
N ASN A 172 9.25 11.63 -15.00
CA ASN A 172 9.14 11.44 -16.45
C ASN A 172 10.55 11.48 -17.03
N CYS A 173 11.13 10.30 -17.28
CA CYS A 173 12.50 10.16 -17.78
C CYS A 173 12.64 8.88 -18.60
N ASN A 174 13.63 8.89 -19.53
CA ASN A 174 14.05 7.71 -20.25
C ASN A 174 15.47 7.36 -19.83
N GLU A 175 15.60 6.61 -18.75
CA GLU A 175 16.88 6.32 -18.12
C GLU A 175 17.02 4.82 -17.85
N THR A 176 18.25 4.33 -17.94
CA THR A 176 18.62 2.97 -17.54
C THR A 176 19.60 3.04 -16.38
N HIS A 177 19.25 2.42 -15.27
CA HIS A 177 20.09 2.33 -14.08
C HIS A 177 20.57 0.90 -13.88
N ARG A 178 21.85 0.73 -13.61
CA ARG A 178 22.47 -0.55 -13.30
C ARG A 178 23.25 -0.45 -12.01
N PHE A 179 23.12 -1.45 -11.16
CA PHE A 179 23.94 -1.61 -9.97
C PHE A 179 24.12 -3.08 -9.66
N GLU A 180 25.19 -3.40 -8.97
CA GLU A 180 25.55 -4.77 -8.60
C GLU A 180 25.58 -4.92 -7.09
N LYS A 181 25.18 -6.08 -6.62
CA LYS A 181 25.29 -6.48 -5.23
C LYS A 181 25.77 -7.92 -5.14
N LYS A 182 26.82 -8.15 -4.35
CA LYS A 182 27.37 -9.50 -4.15
C LYS A 182 26.31 -10.43 -3.56
N MET A 183 26.07 -11.56 -4.23
CA MET A 183 25.12 -12.61 -3.85
C MET A 183 25.75 -14.00 -3.97
N LYS A 184 25.21 -15.00 -3.28
CA LYS A 184 25.67 -16.39 -3.37
C LYS A 184 25.40 -16.99 -4.75
N THR A 185 24.24 -16.69 -5.34
CA THR A 185 23.84 -17.15 -6.67
C THR A 185 23.74 -15.96 -7.59
N PRO A 186 24.44 -15.95 -8.74
CA PRO A 186 24.31 -14.90 -9.74
C PRO A 186 22.86 -14.78 -10.21
N LEU A 187 22.35 -13.55 -10.28
CA LEU A 187 20.99 -13.26 -10.72
C LEU A 187 20.94 -11.86 -11.32
N ALA A 188 20.42 -11.74 -12.54
CA ALA A 188 20.04 -10.45 -13.10
C ALA A 188 18.55 -10.23 -12.85
N ARG A 189 18.24 -9.21 -12.07
CA ARG A 189 16.87 -8.76 -11.81
C ARG A 189 16.59 -7.50 -12.59
N VAL A 190 15.55 -7.51 -13.38
CA VAL A 190 15.16 -6.41 -14.25
C VAL A 190 13.77 -5.90 -13.88
N THR A 191 13.63 -4.59 -13.84
CA THR A 191 12.32 -3.94 -13.74
C THR A 191 12.26 -2.79 -14.76
N ILE A 192 11.23 -2.78 -15.58
CA ILE A 192 10.95 -1.74 -16.55
C ILE A 192 9.67 -1.04 -16.12
N PHE A 193 9.69 0.29 -16.12
CA PHE A 193 8.53 1.13 -15.85
C PHE A 193 8.17 1.91 -17.11
N TYR A 194 6.90 1.87 -17.45
CA TYR A 194 6.25 2.79 -18.38
C TYR A 194 5.28 3.63 -17.57
N THR A 195 5.39 4.94 -17.66
CA THR A 195 4.53 5.88 -16.95
C THR A 195 4.06 6.97 -17.89
N TRP A 196 2.81 7.38 -17.78
CA TRP A 196 2.23 8.46 -18.55
C TRP A 196 1.08 9.12 -17.77
N ASP A 197 0.78 10.37 -18.11
CA ASP A 197 -0.35 11.08 -17.53
C ASP A 197 -1.64 10.54 -18.12
N GLU A 198 -2.54 10.03 -17.29
CA GLU A 198 -3.84 9.50 -17.67
C GLU A 198 -4.89 9.84 -16.62
N PRO A 199 -5.94 10.59 -16.97
CA PRO A 199 -7.06 10.80 -16.06
C PRO A 199 -7.75 9.49 -15.72
N TYR A 200 -8.05 9.30 -14.43
CA TYR A 200 -8.77 8.12 -14.00
C TYR A 200 -10.20 8.09 -14.57
N THR A 201 -10.51 7.05 -15.30
CA THR A 201 -11.87 6.63 -15.63
C THR A 201 -11.97 5.12 -15.46
N ALA A 202 -13.15 4.61 -15.11
CA ALA A 202 -13.36 3.16 -15.03
C ALA A 202 -13.05 2.43 -16.34
N LYS A 203 -13.24 3.12 -17.47
CA LYS A 203 -12.88 2.61 -18.80
C LYS A 203 -11.36 2.50 -18.98
N ALA A 204 -10.62 3.57 -18.68
CA ALA A 204 -9.16 3.58 -18.81
C ALA A 204 -8.49 2.54 -17.88
N ASP A 205 -9.00 2.39 -16.66
CA ASP A 205 -8.49 1.37 -15.72
C ASP A 205 -8.76 -0.05 -16.24
N LEU A 206 -9.94 -0.31 -16.79
CA LEU A 206 -10.28 -1.58 -17.43
C LEU A 206 -9.41 -1.84 -18.66
N GLU A 207 -9.23 -0.85 -19.53
CA GLU A 207 -8.38 -0.98 -20.72
C GLU A 207 -6.93 -1.31 -20.37
N LEU A 208 -6.41 -0.67 -19.32
CA LEU A 208 -5.07 -0.97 -18.79
C LEU A 208 -4.96 -2.38 -18.20
N ASP A 209 -5.99 -2.86 -17.51
CA ASP A 209 -6.02 -4.24 -17.00
C ASP A 209 -6.09 -5.27 -18.13
N VAL A 210 -6.92 -5.03 -19.14
CA VAL A 210 -6.99 -5.87 -20.34
C VAL A 210 -5.65 -5.89 -21.08
N PHE A 211 -5.03 -4.73 -21.27
CA PHE A 211 -3.71 -4.63 -21.89
C PHE A 211 -2.65 -5.45 -21.13
N LYS A 212 -2.58 -5.30 -19.82
CA LYS A 212 -1.68 -6.09 -18.96
C LYS A 212 -1.91 -7.59 -19.13
N ARG A 213 -3.16 -8.05 -19.15
CA ARG A 213 -3.50 -9.48 -19.31
C ARG A 213 -3.08 -10.03 -20.66
N VAL A 214 -3.36 -9.29 -21.73
CA VAL A 214 -2.93 -9.66 -23.10
C VAL A 214 -1.41 -9.75 -23.17
N LEU A 215 -0.70 -8.75 -22.65
CA LEU A 215 0.75 -8.73 -22.61
C LEU A 215 1.33 -9.89 -21.76
N SER A 216 0.65 -10.28 -20.69
CA SER A 216 1.03 -11.44 -19.88
C SER A 216 0.95 -12.76 -20.66
N ILE A 217 -0.08 -12.92 -21.50
CA ILE A 217 -0.20 -14.08 -22.39
C ILE A 217 0.96 -14.08 -23.39
N ALA A 218 1.20 -12.96 -24.08
CA ALA A 218 2.26 -12.83 -25.06
C ALA A 218 3.65 -13.13 -24.48
N TYR A 219 3.95 -12.66 -23.28
CA TYR A 219 5.21 -12.99 -22.61
C TYR A 219 5.30 -14.46 -22.18
N THR A 220 4.19 -15.05 -21.74
CA THR A 220 4.18 -16.47 -21.37
C THR A 220 4.51 -17.36 -22.57
N ASP A 221 3.94 -17.05 -23.72
CA ASP A 221 4.15 -17.81 -24.97
C ASP A 221 5.59 -17.59 -25.48
N SER A 222 6.06 -16.34 -25.59
CA SER A 222 7.41 -16.02 -26.08
C SER A 222 8.53 -16.56 -25.19
N VAL A 223 8.34 -16.53 -23.87
CA VAL A 223 9.34 -17.03 -22.90
C VAL A 223 9.41 -18.56 -22.88
N ARG A 224 8.28 -19.25 -23.14
CA ARG A 224 8.28 -20.72 -23.26
C ARG A 224 9.01 -21.21 -24.51
N GLU A 225 8.90 -20.48 -25.63
CA GLU A 225 9.58 -20.80 -26.88
C GLU A 225 11.11 -20.67 -26.76
N GLU A 226 11.58 -19.69 -25.99
CA GLU A 226 13.00 -19.39 -25.76
C GLU A 226 13.57 -20.21 -24.56
N LYS A 227 13.52 -21.52 -24.64
CA LYS A 227 14.11 -22.54 -23.74
C LYS A 227 14.96 -21.99 -22.56
N GLY A 228 14.29 -21.57 -21.47
CA GLY A 228 14.96 -21.42 -20.16
C GLY A 228 15.68 -20.09 -19.91
N GLY A 229 15.33 -19.01 -20.61
CA GLY A 229 15.96 -17.69 -20.38
C GLY A 229 15.42 -16.91 -19.18
N VAL A 230 14.20 -17.17 -18.72
CA VAL A 230 13.51 -16.39 -17.68
C VAL A 230 12.69 -17.30 -16.77
N TYR A 231 12.69 -17.01 -15.47
CA TYR A 231 11.85 -17.71 -14.49
C TYR A 231 10.36 -17.27 -14.53
N GLY A 232 10.02 -16.31 -15.39
CA GLY A 232 8.69 -15.76 -15.60
C GLY A 232 8.69 -14.25 -15.60
N VAL A 233 7.75 -13.66 -16.36
CA VAL A 233 7.57 -12.21 -16.43
C VAL A 233 6.36 -11.81 -15.60
N LYS A 234 6.57 -10.90 -14.65
CA LYS A 234 5.53 -10.36 -13.78
C LYS A 234 5.14 -8.98 -14.26
N LEU A 235 3.84 -8.77 -14.45
CA LEU A 235 3.27 -7.48 -14.82
C LEU A 235 2.40 -6.94 -13.69
N GLN A 236 2.55 -5.65 -13.43
CA GLN A 236 1.69 -4.89 -12.54
C GLN A 236 1.28 -3.61 -13.25
N GLN A 237 0.06 -3.20 -13.03
CA GLN A 237 -0.47 -1.93 -13.53
C GLN A 237 -1.14 -1.17 -12.39
N SER A 238 -1.18 0.14 -12.52
CA SER A 238 -2.02 0.99 -11.70
C SER A 238 -2.41 2.25 -12.46
N LEU A 239 -3.64 2.69 -12.26
CA LEU A 239 -4.11 4.01 -12.65
C LEU A 239 -4.56 4.73 -11.38
N ASN A 240 -3.89 5.81 -11.02
CA ASN A 240 -4.17 6.51 -9.79
C ASN A 240 -5.39 7.42 -9.96
N ALA A 241 -6.38 7.27 -9.07
CA ALA A 241 -7.64 7.99 -9.12
C ALA A 241 -7.64 9.30 -8.31
N THR A 242 -6.69 9.51 -7.42
CA THR A 242 -6.85 10.50 -6.35
C THR A 242 -5.91 11.69 -6.46
N SER A 243 -4.63 11.54 -6.26
CA SER A 243 -3.73 12.67 -6.05
C SER A 243 -2.91 13.05 -7.27
N ASN A 244 -2.57 12.09 -8.08
CA ASN A 244 -1.75 12.28 -9.28
C ASN A 244 -2.26 11.36 -10.38
N PRO A 245 -3.07 11.85 -11.33
CA PRO A 245 -3.64 11.04 -12.38
C PRO A 245 -2.53 10.58 -13.34
N HIS A 246 -1.91 9.45 -13.05
CA HIS A 246 -0.94 8.83 -13.93
C HIS A 246 -1.17 7.31 -13.98
N ALA A 247 -0.90 6.77 -15.13
CA ALA A 247 -0.86 5.33 -15.36
C ALA A 247 0.57 4.81 -15.19
N LEU A 248 0.67 3.59 -14.70
CA LEU A 248 1.93 2.88 -14.55
C LEU A 248 1.77 1.44 -15.03
N LEU A 249 2.67 1.01 -15.88
CA LEU A 249 2.89 -0.40 -16.21
C LEU A 249 4.29 -0.79 -15.76
N LYS A 250 4.37 -1.79 -14.90
CA LYS A 250 5.64 -2.37 -14.42
C LYS A 250 5.80 -3.76 -14.99
N ILE A 251 6.94 -4.01 -15.61
CA ILE A 251 7.36 -5.33 -16.10
C ILE A 251 8.57 -5.75 -15.30
N ALA A 252 8.52 -6.91 -14.66
CA ALA A 252 9.62 -7.40 -13.84
C ALA A 252 9.92 -8.88 -14.15
N PHE A 253 11.19 -9.21 -14.26
CA PHE A 253 11.66 -10.58 -14.46
C PHE A 253 13.04 -10.81 -13.87
N ASP A 254 13.32 -12.06 -13.58
CA ASP A 254 14.62 -12.54 -13.14
C ASP A 254 15.19 -13.46 -14.23
N THR A 255 16.50 -13.33 -14.51
CA THR A 255 17.22 -14.16 -15.49
C THR A 255 18.66 -14.39 -15.02
N ASP A 256 19.35 -15.35 -15.65
CA ASP A 256 20.80 -15.48 -15.49
C ASP A 256 21.49 -14.24 -16.10
N PRO A 257 22.55 -13.71 -15.47
CA PRO A 257 23.25 -12.53 -15.99
C PRO A 257 23.72 -12.69 -17.44
N ASP A 258 24.19 -13.88 -17.83
CA ASP A 258 24.67 -14.17 -19.18
C ASP A 258 23.54 -14.18 -20.23
N LYS A 259 22.30 -14.37 -19.81
CA LYS A 259 21.12 -14.40 -20.69
C LYS A 259 20.43 -13.04 -20.81
N TYR A 260 20.83 -12.04 -20.02
CA TYR A 260 20.20 -10.72 -20.02
C TYR A 260 20.10 -10.11 -21.44
N ASN A 261 21.22 -10.12 -22.19
CA ASN A 261 21.27 -9.54 -23.54
C ASN A 261 20.40 -10.27 -24.56
N MET A 262 20.07 -11.54 -24.34
CA MET A 262 19.16 -12.32 -25.17
C MET A 262 17.69 -12.03 -24.81
N VAL A 263 17.39 -11.91 -23.52
CA VAL A 263 16.03 -11.78 -23.02
C VAL A 263 15.45 -10.37 -23.21
N MET A 264 16.25 -9.34 -22.98
CA MET A 264 15.77 -7.96 -23.06
C MET A 264 15.11 -7.60 -24.41
N PRO A 265 15.69 -7.96 -25.59
CA PRO A 265 15.04 -7.71 -26.88
C PRO A 265 13.69 -8.43 -27.03
N ILE A 266 13.51 -9.60 -26.44
CA ILE A 266 12.24 -10.35 -26.49
C ILE A 266 11.17 -9.56 -25.75
N ILE A 267 11.50 -9.11 -24.54
CA ILE A 267 10.59 -8.32 -23.68
C ILE A 267 10.18 -7.01 -24.38
N THR A 268 11.14 -6.27 -24.95
CA THR A 268 10.83 -4.99 -25.61
C THR A 268 10.06 -5.17 -26.91
N LYS A 269 10.40 -6.16 -27.74
CA LYS A 269 9.69 -6.44 -29.00
C LYS A 269 8.22 -6.80 -28.81
N GLN A 270 7.87 -7.50 -27.73
CA GLN A 270 6.47 -7.86 -27.48
C GLN A 270 5.60 -6.64 -27.18
N ILE A 271 6.06 -5.73 -26.34
CA ILE A 271 5.30 -4.51 -26.06
C ILE A 271 5.19 -3.62 -27.31
N GLU A 272 6.28 -3.47 -28.07
CA GLU A 272 6.31 -2.73 -29.32
C GLU A 272 5.37 -3.35 -30.37
N HIS A 273 5.33 -4.69 -30.46
CA HIS A 273 4.44 -5.40 -31.37
C HIS A 273 2.97 -5.09 -31.05
N ILE A 274 2.59 -5.22 -29.78
CA ILE A 274 1.21 -4.92 -29.36
C ILE A 274 0.87 -3.44 -29.56
N ALA A 275 1.81 -2.53 -29.26
CA ALA A 275 1.61 -1.10 -29.44
C ALA A 275 1.39 -0.72 -30.91
N ASN A 276 2.11 -1.34 -31.83
CA ASN A 276 2.08 -0.99 -33.25
C ASN A 276 1.02 -1.75 -34.10
N LYS A 277 0.76 -3.01 -33.71
CA LYS A 277 -0.12 -3.91 -34.50
C LYS A 277 -1.39 -4.33 -33.75
N GLY A 278 -1.51 -3.96 -32.51
CA GLY A 278 -2.57 -4.44 -31.62
C GLY A 278 -2.34 -5.87 -31.13
N PRO A 279 -3.19 -6.33 -30.19
CA PRO A 279 -3.14 -7.68 -29.65
C PRO A 279 -3.66 -8.71 -30.67
N GLU A 280 -3.14 -9.92 -30.59
CA GLU A 280 -3.73 -11.04 -31.36
C GLU A 280 -5.18 -11.30 -30.93
N ALA A 281 -6.05 -11.57 -31.93
CA ALA A 281 -7.47 -11.80 -31.67
C ALA A 281 -7.74 -12.92 -30.66
N VAL A 282 -6.94 -14.00 -30.71
CA VAL A 282 -7.04 -15.14 -29.79
C VAL A 282 -6.70 -14.73 -28.34
N SER A 283 -5.67 -13.91 -28.15
CA SER A 283 -5.27 -13.41 -26.83
C SER A 283 -6.33 -12.47 -26.24
N LEU A 284 -6.93 -11.64 -27.08
CA LEU A 284 -8.01 -10.75 -26.67
C LEU A 284 -9.28 -11.52 -26.28
N GLN A 285 -9.61 -12.61 -26.97
CA GLN A 285 -10.74 -13.48 -26.59
C GLN A 285 -10.54 -14.19 -25.26
N LYS A 286 -9.32 -14.59 -24.92
CA LYS A 286 -9.01 -15.23 -23.64
C LYS A 286 -9.15 -14.29 -22.44
N VAL A 287 -9.11 -12.99 -22.67
CA VAL A 287 -9.16 -11.96 -21.61
C VAL A 287 -10.57 -11.39 -21.42
N LYS A 288 -11.43 -11.48 -22.43
CA LYS A 288 -12.86 -11.12 -22.33
C LYS A 288 -13.63 -12.08 -21.43
#